data_d7fb26409e61ee3a5e452e58c7acea9d
#
_entry.id   d7fb26409e61ee3a5e452e58c7acea9d
#
_cell.length_a   1.000
_cell.length_b   1.000
_cell.length_c   1.000
_cell.angle_alpha   90.00
_cell.angle_beta   90.00
_cell.angle_gamma   90.00
#
_symmetry.space_group_name_H-M   'P 1'
#
loop_
_entity.id
_entity.type
_entity.pdbx_description
1 polymer ?
#
loop_
_entity_poly.entity_id
_entity_poly.type
_entity_poly.pdbx_seq_one_letter_code
_entity_poly.pdbx_strand_id
1 'polypeptide(L)'
;MPGVSAVSRLLGALFIATVMTPALAADTAEVAWKGYLTDCERFQQVVNNVQNGTLTAREAMFRADNLMRPVFVHREQLTQARLASADYARCENVIAQATEISNNEHNVQDKEILQKALKAEAEHLESPEYRRARALGFSDVGELGKLHEIAEDSDMDGEAYLKTLMITVDWGCGRHFRAVRYVKPYVIYNTHPDEGSCAIYREVAVLGGAMVERGDTIDRDAIFQYVGWKKLEGPGGFPVDIQVVKVRK
;
A
#
# COMPACT_ATOMS: atom_id res chain seq x y z
N MET A 1 43.67 -50.16 -14.84
CA MET A 1 44.80 -49.62 -14.02
C MET A 1 44.56 -48.13 -13.82
N PRO A 2 44.89 -47.58 -12.68
CA PRO A 2 44.20 -47.57 -11.39
C PRO A 2 43.43 -46.29 -11.20
N GLY A 3 42.30 -46.18 -10.51
CA GLY A 3 42.25 -46.18 -9.07
C GLY A 3 42.40 -44.77 -8.52
N VAL A 4 41.27 -43.95 -8.44
CA VAL A 4 41.29 -42.71 -7.68
C VAL A 4 40.23 -42.80 -6.59
N SER A 5 40.76 -42.81 -5.39
CA SER A 5 40.09 -42.91 -4.09
C SER A 5 39.20 -41.69 -3.85
N ALA A 6 37.92 -41.94 -3.51
CA ALA A 6 37.01 -40.95 -3.00
C ALA A 6 37.30 -40.71 -1.51
N VAL A 7 37.74 -39.49 -1.16
CA VAL A 7 37.82 -39.02 0.21
C VAL A 7 36.48 -38.37 0.58
N SER A 8 35.68 -39.15 1.31
CA SER A 8 34.45 -38.70 1.92
C SER A 8 34.77 -37.78 3.11
N ARG A 9 34.54 -36.49 3.00
CA ARG A 9 34.58 -35.56 4.13
C ARG A 9 33.21 -35.51 4.79
N LEU A 10 33.05 -36.24 5.86
CA LEU A 10 31.97 -36.06 6.83
C LEU A 10 32.15 -34.71 7.52
N LEU A 11 31.37 -33.73 7.13
CA LEU A 11 31.12 -32.51 7.91
C LEU A 11 30.05 -32.84 8.96
N GLY A 12 30.49 -33.16 10.17
CA GLY A 12 29.65 -33.30 11.34
C GLY A 12 29.06 -31.91 11.70
N ALA A 13 27.79 -31.68 11.39
CA ALA A 13 27.04 -30.56 11.93
C ALA A 13 26.85 -30.80 13.44
N LEU A 14 27.62 -30.09 14.24
CA LEU A 14 27.47 -30.06 15.69
C LEU A 14 26.19 -29.27 15.99
N PHE A 15 25.05 -29.93 16.16
CA PHE A 15 23.85 -29.38 16.75
C PHE A 15 24.13 -29.14 18.24
N ILE A 16 24.51 -27.90 18.59
CA ILE A 16 24.50 -27.46 19.98
C ILE A 16 23.04 -27.27 20.35
N ALA A 17 22.38 -28.32 20.81
CA ALA A 17 21.12 -28.19 21.53
C ALA A 17 21.47 -27.50 22.86
N THR A 18 21.22 -26.19 22.90
CA THR A 18 21.23 -25.41 24.14
C THR A 18 20.09 -25.95 25.00
N VAL A 19 20.42 -26.92 25.85
CA VAL A 19 19.55 -27.40 26.92
C VAL A 19 19.41 -26.21 27.88
N MET A 20 18.33 -25.42 27.76
CA MET A 20 18.00 -24.41 28.76
C MET A 20 17.90 -25.11 30.11
N THR A 21 18.69 -24.69 31.10
CA THR A 21 18.61 -25.21 32.46
C THR A 21 17.20 -24.91 33.01
N PRO A 22 16.55 -25.86 33.72
CA PRO A 22 15.20 -25.70 34.23
C PRO A 22 15.01 -24.46 35.12
N ALA A 23 16.04 -23.96 35.75
CA ALA A 23 16.05 -22.72 36.52
C ALA A 23 15.86 -21.47 35.63
N LEU A 24 16.53 -21.41 34.47
CA LEU A 24 16.40 -20.27 33.53
C LEU A 24 15.00 -20.25 32.90
N ALA A 25 14.42 -21.42 32.63
CA ALA A 25 13.08 -21.52 32.09
C ALA A 25 12.00 -21.09 33.10
N ALA A 26 12.21 -21.40 34.40
CA ALA A 26 11.30 -20.97 35.47
C ALA A 26 11.32 -19.46 35.69
N ASP A 27 12.51 -18.83 35.64
CA ASP A 27 12.64 -17.35 35.73
C ASP A 27 11.96 -16.65 34.56
N THR A 28 12.10 -17.16 33.35
CA THR A 28 11.49 -16.60 32.15
C THR A 28 9.96 -16.66 32.23
N ALA A 29 9.39 -17.78 32.68
CA ALA A 29 7.96 -17.97 32.85
C ALA A 29 7.36 -17.05 33.94
N GLU A 30 8.11 -16.79 35.01
CA GLU A 30 7.65 -15.88 36.06
C GLU A 30 7.68 -14.42 35.61
N VAL A 31 8.69 -14.02 34.86
CA VAL A 31 8.77 -12.69 34.23
C VAL A 31 7.61 -12.51 33.24
N ALA A 32 7.34 -13.50 32.41
CA ALA A 32 6.21 -13.47 31.46
C ALA A 32 4.86 -13.37 32.17
N TRP A 33 4.70 -14.09 33.28
CA TRP A 33 3.47 -14.03 34.08
C TRP A 33 3.24 -12.62 34.66
N LYS A 34 4.26 -12.00 35.22
CA LYS A 34 4.17 -10.62 35.74
C LYS A 34 3.86 -9.63 34.62
N GLY A 35 4.52 -9.80 33.47
CA GLY A 35 4.24 -9.02 32.26
C GLY A 35 2.79 -9.13 31.82
N TYR A 36 2.28 -10.36 31.72
CA TYR A 36 0.90 -10.64 31.35
C TYR A 36 -0.11 -10.00 32.30
N LEU A 37 0.10 -10.10 33.63
CA LEU A 37 -0.76 -9.44 34.62
C LEU A 37 -0.74 -7.90 34.49
N THR A 38 0.44 -7.34 34.24
CA THR A 38 0.58 -5.88 34.02
C THR A 38 -0.19 -5.44 32.77
N ASP A 39 -0.12 -6.21 31.69
CA ASP A 39 -0.89 -5.90 30.47
C ASP A 39 -2.40 -6.05 30.72
N CYS A 40 -2.81 -7.06 31.49
CA CYS A 40 -4.20 -7.23 31.93
C CYS A 40 -4.73 -5.99 32.69
N GLU A 41 -3.94 -5.43 33.60
CA GLU A 41 -4.30 -4.21 34.33
C GLU A 41 -4.47 -3.00 33.37
N ARG A 42 -3.61 -2.91 32.35
CA ARG A 42 -3.73 -1.88 31.31
C ARG A 42 -4.99 -2.05 30.47
N PHE A 43 -5.33 -3.26 30.08
CA PHE A 43 -6.60 -3.54 29.40
C PHE A 43 -7.80 -3.20 30.29
N GLN A 44 -7.75 -3.54 31.58
CA GLN A 44 -8.80 -3.17 32.53
C GLN A 44 -8.98 -1.66 32.62
N GLN A 45 -7.88 -0.89 32.59
CA GLN A 45 -7.94 0.58 32.53
C GLN A 45 -8.62 1.07 31.25
N VAL A 46 -8.32 0.48 30.10
CA VAL A 46 -9.00 0.84 28.84
C VAL A 46 -10.50 0.61 28.96
N VAL A 47 -10.94 -0.57 29.41
CA VAL A 47 -12.36 -0.92 29.59
C VAL A 47 -13.04 0.06 30.56
N ASN A 48 -12.46 0.28 31.73
CA ASN A 48 -13.00 1.18 32.74
C ASN A 48 -13.13 2.62 32.23
N ASN A 49 -12.12 3.10 31.48
CA ASN A 49 -12.12 4.46 30.94
C ASN A 49 -13.19 4.67 29.87
N VAL A 50 -13.51 3.64 29.08
CA VAL A 50 -14.65 3.68 28.16
C VAL A 50 -15.98 3.70 28.93
N GLN A 51 -16.12 2.82 29.93
CA GLN A 51 -17.34 2.71 30.71
C GLN A 51 -17.70 3.98 31.48
N ASN A 52 -16.70 4.70 31.97
CA ASN A 52 -16.89 5.97 32.69
C ASN A 52 -16.85 7.22 31.80
N GLY A 53 -16.71 7.04 30.47
CA GLY A 53 -16.73 8.12 29.48
C GLY A 53 -15.45 8.99 29.43
N THR A 54 -14.36 8.58 30.09
CA THR A 54 -13.08 9.30 30.05
C THR A 54 -12.24 8.96 28.81
N LEU A 55 -12.64 7.93 28.06
CA LEU A 55 -12.01 7.52 26.81
C LEU A 55 -13.08 7.25 25.76
N THR A 56 -12.88 7.76 24.55
CA THR A 56 -13.76 7.42 23.41
C THR A 56 -13.48 6.01 22.90
N ALA A 57 -14.44 5.39 22.21
CA ALA A 57 -14.26 4.07 21.61
C ALA A 57 -13.06 4.03 20.65
N ARG A 58 -12.86 5.09 19.85
CA ARG A 58 -11.71 5.23 18.94
C ARG A 58 -10.36 5.29 19.65
N GLU A 59 -10.25 6.04 20.73
CA GLU A 59 -9.03 6.06 21.54
C GLU A 59 -8.78 4.72 22.24
N ALA A 60 -9.86 4.05 22.68
CA ALA A 60 -9.77 2.73 23.27
C ALA A 60 -9.28 1.68 22.28
N MET A 61 -9.77 1.71 21.04
CA MET A 61 -9.31 0.85 19.97
C MET A 61 -7.78 0.95 19.78
N PHE A 62 -7.24 2.17 19.59
CA PHE A 62 -5.80 2.35 19.45
C PHE A 62 -4.99 1.87 20.66
N ARG A 63 -5.52 2.03 21.87
CA ARG A 63 -4.84 1.55 23.08
C ARG A 63 -4.89 0.04 23.19
N ALA A 64 -6.04 -0.58 22.92
CA ALA A 64 -6.20 -2.02 22.95
C ALA A 64 -5.29 -2.69 21.90
N ASP A 65 -5.29 -2.21 20.66
CA ASP A 65 -4.47 -2.75 19.58
C ASP A 65 -2.97 -2.72 19.93
N ASN A 66 -2.50 -1.63 20.53
CA ASN A 66 -1.11 -1.50 20.96
C ASN A 66 -0.73 -2.46 22.11
N LEU A 67 -1.71 -2.88 22.94
CA LEU A 67 -1.50 -3.83 24.03
C LEU A 67 -1.53 -5.29 23.58
N MET A 68 -2.14 -5.60 22.44
CA MET A 68 -2.31 -6.99 21.99
C MET A 68 -0.97 -7.70 21.75
N ARG A 69 0.00 -7.02 21.12
CA ARG A 69 1.30 -7.63 20.80
C ARG A 69 2.08 -8.05 22.06
N PRO A 70 2.27 -7.19 23.08
CA PRO A 70 2.89 -7.61 24.35
C PRO A 70 2.18 -8.79 25.00
N VAL A 71 0.85 -8.78 25.06
CA VAL A 71 0.06 -9.87 25.63
C VAL A 71 0.33 -11.20 24.94
N PHE A 72 0.36 -11.22 23.60
CA PHE A 72 0.67 -12.45 22.88
C PHE A 72 2.07 -13.00 23.23
N VAL A 73 3.07 -12.12 23.28
CA VAL A 73 4.44 -12.51 23.63
C VAL A 73 4.53 -13.11 25.03
N HIS A 74 3.86 -12.50 26.02
CA HIS A 74 3.83 -13.02 27.38
C HIS A 74 3.05 -14.32 27.48
N ARG A 75 1.89 -14.41 26.81
CA ARG A 75 1.02 -15.61 26.83
C ARG A 75 1.75 -16.86 26.31
N GLU A 76 2.52 -16.76 25.25
CA GLU A 76 3.27 -17.89 24.67
C GLU A 76 4.32 -18.48 25.63
N GLN A 77 4.72 -17.71 26.63
CA GLN A 77 5.73 -18.12 27.61
C GLN A 77 5.13 -18.63 28.94
N LEU A 78 3.78 -18.63 29.07
CA LEU A 78 3.11 -19.08 30.29
C LEU A 78 3.15 -20.61 30.45
N THR A 79 3.30 -21.07 31.70
CA THR A 79 3.17 -22.48 32.04
C THR A 79 1.73 -22.94 32.06
N GLN A 80 1.47 -24.23 31.89
CA GLN A 80 0.13 -24.82 31.97
C GLN A 80 -0.57 -24.52 33.32
N ALA A 81 0.19 -24.48 34.43
CA ALA A 81 -0.35 -24.12 35.72
C ALA A 81 -0.87 -22.67 35.76
N ARG A 82 -0.21 -21.72 35.08
CA ARG A 82 -0.64 -20.33 34.97
C ARG A 82 -1.88 -20.20 34.07
N LEU A 83 -1.89 -20.91 32.94
CA LEU A 83 -3.02 -20.94 32.01
C LEU A 83 -4.30 -21.51 32.65
N ALA A 84 -4.18 -22.42 33.63
CA ALA A 84 -5.29 -22.97 34.37
C ALA A 84 -5.73 -22.12 35.59
N SER A 85 -5.10 -21.00 35.86
CA SER A 85 -5.37 -20.16 37.01
C SER A 85 -6.62 -19.29 36.86
N ALA A 86 -7.27 -18.96 37.99
CA ALA A 86 -8.40 -18.03 38.01
C ALA A 86 -7.99 -16.60 37.53
N ASP A 87 -6.77 -16.18 37.83
CA ASP A 87 -6.27 -14.88 37.40
C ASP A 87 -6.09 -14.83 35.88
N TYR A 88 -5.62 -15.91 35.23
CA TYR A 88 -5.59 -16.01 33.79
C TYR A 88 -7.00 -15.87 33.19
N ALA A 89 -7.96 -16.62 33.67
CA ALA A 89 -9.33 -16.58 33.19
C ALA A 89 -9.97 -15.19 33.35
N ARG A 90 -9.69 -14.51 34.47
CA ARG A 90 -10.11 -13.12 34.68
C ARG A 90 -9.48 -12.17 33.63
N CYS A 91 -8.19 -12.29 33.41
CA CYS A 91 -7.47 -11.48 32.43
C CYS A 91 -7.99 -11.69 31.00
N GLU A 92 -8.22 -12.93 30.59
CA GLU A 92 -8.78 -13.23 29.27
C GLU A 92 -10.16 -12.58 29.07
N ASN A 93 -10.99 -12.54 30.10
CA ASN A 93 -12.27 -11.83 30.05
C ASN A 93 -12.08 -10.32 29.80
N VAL A 94 -11.13 -9.69 30.49
CA VAL A 94 -10.85 -8.26 30.32
C VAL A 94 -10.30 -7.97 28.93
N ILE A 95 -9.38 -8.79 28.44
CA ILE A 95 -8.82 -8.69 27.10
C ILE A 95 -9.92 -8.85 26.06
N ALA A 96 -10.82 -9.82 26.24
CA ALA A 96 -11.96 -10.03 25.33
C ALA A 96 -12.89 -8.81 25.28
N GLN A 97 -13.21 -8.18 26.42
CA GLN A 97 -14.02 -6.96 26.45
C GLN A 97 -13.34 -5.79 25.71
N ALA A 98 -12.05 -5.58 25.93
CA ALA A 98 -11.31 -4.53 25.24
C ALA A 98 -11.21 -4.81 23.73
N THR A 99 -11.04 -6.07 23.34
CA THR A 99 -11.02 -6.51 21.94
C THR A 99 -12.38 -6.30 21.27
N GLU A 100 -13.47 -6.54 21.98
CA GLU A 100 -14.82 -6.28 21.47
C GLU A 100 -15.05 -4.78 21.21
N ILE A 101 -14.60 -3.91 22.12
CA ILE A 101 -14.65 -2.45 21.93
C ILE A 101 -13.84 -2.07 20.67
N SER A 102 -12.64 -2.61 20.52
CA SER A 102 -11.78 -2.35 19.36
C SER A 102 -12.45 -2.80 18.06
N ASN A 103 -12.93 -4.04 18.00
CA ASN A 103 -13.58 -4.60 16.80
C ASN A 103 -14.84 -3.82 16.40
N ASN A 104 -15.63 -3.35 17.36
CA ASN A 104 -16.82 -2.55 17.08
C ASN A 104 -16.45 -1.21 16.45
N GLU A 105 -15.39 -0.55 16.91
CA GLU A 105 -14.93 0.71 16.34
C GLU A 105 -14.32 0.52 14.95
N HIS A 106 -13.55 -0.56 14.74
CA HIS A 106 -13.05 -0.92 13.39
C HIS A 106 -14.21 -1.11 12.41
N ASN A 107 -15.25 -1.83 12.78
CA ASN A 107 -16.43 -2.03 11.95
C ASN A 107 -17.15 -0.72 11.59
N VAL A 108 -17.16 0.26 12.50
CA VAL A 108 -17.73 1.60 12.21
C VAL A 108 -16.88 2.33 11.20
N GLN A 109 -15.55 2.34 11.37
CA GLN A 109 -14.61 2.98 10.45
C GLN A 109 -14.68 2.36 9.05
N ASP A 110 -14.71 1.03 8.95
CA ASP A 110 -14.83 0.33 7.66
C ASP A 110 -16.12 0.71 6.92
N LYS A 111 -17.24 0.84 7.64
CA LYS A 111 -18.50 1.31 7.06
C LYS A 111 -18.42 2.76 6.58
N GLU A 112 -17.77 3.63 7.34
CA GLU A 112 -17.56 5.03 6.93
C GLU A 112 -16.69 5.13 5.67
N ILE A 113 -15.61 4.34 5.61
CA ILE A 113 -14.72 4.27 4.44
C ILE A 113 -15.51 3.76 3.22
N LEU A 114 -16.26 2.67 3.38
CA LEU A 114 -17.09 2.12 2.31
C LEU A 114 -18.14 3.13 1.81
N GLN A 115 -18.83 3.81 2.72
CA GLN A 115 -19.81 4.83 2.33
C GLN A 115 -19.17 6.00 1.55
N LYS A 116 -17.98 6.45 1.97
CA LYS A 116 -17.24 7.49 1.24
C LYS A 116 -16.83 7.01 -0.14
N ALA A 117 -16.34 5.77 -0.26
CA ALA A 117 -15.96 5.18 -1.55
C ALA A 117 -17.17 5.08 -2.50
N LEU A 118 -18.30 4.56 -2.03
CA LEU A 118 -19.53 4.46 -2.81
C LEU A 118 -20.05 5.82 -3.27
N LYS A 119 -19.96 6.84 -2.40
CA LYS A 119 -20.35 8.21 -2.76
C LYS A 119 -19.43 8.78 -3.84
N ALA A 120 -18.11 8.62 -3.69
CA ALA A 120 -17.12 9.07 -4.68
C ALA A 120 -17.32 8.38 -6.04
N GLU A 121 -17.61 7.08 -6.04
CA GLU A 121 -17.93 6.32 -7.26
C GLU A 121 -19.20 6.86 -7.94
N ALA A 122 -20.26 7.10 -7.18
CA ALA A 122 -21.51 7.66 -7.72
C ALA A 122 -21.27 9.05 -8.34
N GLU A 123 -20.53 9.93 -7.65
CA GLU A 123 -20.16 11.25 -8.15
C GLU A 123 -19.31 11.14 -9.43
N HIS A 124 -18.38 10.18 -9.49
CA HIS A 124 -17.57 9.92 -10.68
C HIS A 124 -18.43 9.48 -11.88
N LEU A 125 -19.33 8.51 -11.67
CA LEU A 125 -20.23 8.01 -12.74
C LEU A 125 -21.18 9.08 -13.28
N GLU A 126 -21.50 10.10 -12.48
CA GLU A 126 -22.32 11.24 -12.88
C GLU A 126 -21.51 12.39 -13.51
N SER A 127 -20.19 12.33 -13.47
CA SER A 127 -19.32 13.40 -13.96
C SER A 127 -19.46 13.62 -15.48
N PRO A 128 -19.30 14.85 -15.97
CA PRO A 128 -19.30 15.15 -17.40
C PRO A 128 -18.20 14.40 -18.14
N GLU A 129 -17.04 14.24 -17.51
CA GLU A 129 -15.86 13.55 -18.07
C GLU A 129 -16.15 12.07 -18.28
N TYR A 130 -16.73 11.37 -17.31
CA TYR A 130 -17.13 9.98 -17.46
C TYR A 130 -18.17 9.81 -18.56
N ARG A 131 -19.20 10.66 -18.60
CA ARG A 131 -20.22 10.62 -19.68
C ARG A 131 -19.59 10.82 -21.06
N ARG A 132 -18.64 11.76 -21.18
CA ARG A 132 -17.87 11.99 -22.41
C ARG A 132 -17.05 10.78 -22.80
N ALA A 133 -16.36 10.15 -21.85
CA ALA A 133 -15.60 8.92 -22.09
C ALA A 133 -16.48 7.81 -22.64
N ARG A 134 -17.63 7.55 -22.01
CA ARG A 134 -18.60 6.55 -22.48
C ARG A 134 -19.14 6.84 -23.87
N ALA A 135 -19.44 8.10 -24.17
CA ALA A 135 -19.89 8.52 -25.49
C ALA A 135 -18.84 8.30 -26.60
N LEU A 136 -17.55 8.36 -26.25
CA LEU A 136 -16.42 8.10 -27.13
C LEU A 136 -15.99 6.62 -27.18
N GLY A 137 -16.68 5.73 -26.45
CA GLY A 137 -16.44 4.29 -26.43
C GLY A 137 -15.35 3.83 -25.47
N PHE A 138 -14.95 4.68 -24.51
CA PHE A 138 -14.05 4.31 -23.44
C PHE A 138 -14.82 3.73 -22.24
N SER A 139 -14.13 2.95 -21.43
CA SER A 139 -14.73 2.38 -20.21
C SER A 139 -14.79 3.37 -19.06
N ASP A 140 -13.79 4.28 -18.99
CA ASP A 140 -13.60 5.21 -17.90
C ASP A 140 -12.68 6.37 -18.31
N VAL A 141 -12.36 7.25 -17.34
CA VAL A 141 -11.44 8.37 -17.49
C VAL A 141 -10.17 8.11 -16.69
N GLY A 142 -9.02 8.31 -17.29
CA GLY A 142 -7.72 8.28 -16.65
C GLY A 142 -6.98 9.60 -16.77
N GLU A 143 -6.08 9.88 -15.85
CA GLU A 143 -5.25 11.07 -15.82
C GLU A 143 -3.87 10.77 -16.39
N LEU A 144 -3.36 11.66 -17.26
CA LEU A 144 -2.05 11.49 -17.89
C LEU A 144 -0.92 11.36 -16.86
N GLY A 145 -1.01 12.06 -15.74
CA GLY A 145 -0.04 12.01 -14.65
C GLY A 145 -0.01 10.69 -13.90
N LYS A 146 -1.09 9.94 -13.92
CA LYS A 146 -1.24 8.66 -13.19
C LYS A 146 -0.97 7.42 -14.03
N LEU A 147 -0.64 7.56 -15.31
CA LEU A 147 -0.44 6.42 -16.21
C LEU A 147 0.54 5.39 -15.67
N HIS A 148 1.56 5.85 -14.98
CA HIS A 148 2.59 4.98 -14.44
C HIS A 148 2.12 4.18 -13.23
N GLU A 149 1.39 4.81 -12.32
CA GLU A 149 0.81 4.15 -11.15
C GLU A 149 -0.15 3.04 -11.57
N ILE A 150 -1.02 3.33 -12.54
CA ILE A 150 -1.97 2.35 -13.08
C ILE A 150 -1.26 1.20 -13.79
N ALA A 151 -0.16 1.47 -14.51
CA ALA A 151 0.58 0.44 -15.23
C ALA A 151 1.42 -0.46 -14.31
N GLU A 152 1.81 0.02 -13.13
CA GLU A 152 2.58 -0.74 -12.13
C GLU A 152 1.69 -1.56 -11.19
N ASP A 153 0.38 -1.34 -11.19
CA ASP A 153 -0.54 -2.12 -10.36
C ASP A 153 -0.65 -3.54 -10.94
N SER A 154 0.22 -4.41 -10.42
CA SER A 154 0.51 -5.75 -10.97
C SER A 154 -0.62 -6.77 -10.77
N ASP A 155 -1.57 -6.51 -9.90
CA ASP A 155 -2.70 -7.41 -9.62
C ASP A 155 -3.84 -7.26 -10.65
N MET A 156 -3.82 -6.19 -11.43
CA MET A 156 -4.68 -5.98 -12.58
C MET A 156 -3.79 -5.91 -13.82
N ASP A 157 -4.27 -6.37 -14.95
CA ASP A 157 -3.59 -6.15 -16.23
C ASP A 157 -3.63 -4.63 -16.56
N GLY A 158 -2.84 -3.86 -15.80
CA GLY A 158 -2.86 -2.40 -15.75
C GLY A 158 -2.66 -1.78 -17.14
N GLU A 159 -1.84 -2.42 -17.98
CA GLU A 159 -1.65 -1.97 -19.37
C GLU A 159 -2.90 -2.20 -20.23
N ALA A 160 -3.59 -3.33 -20.05
CA ALA A 160 -4.84 -3.59 -20.76
C ALA A 160 -5.94 -2.63 -20.29
N TYR A 161 -6.03 -2.37 -19.02
CA TYR A 161 -6.95 -1.39 -18.46
C TYR A 161 -6.70 0.02 -19.00
N LEU A 162 -5.45 0.49 -19.02
CA LEU A 162 -5.07 1.79 -19.59
C LEU A 162 -5.57 1.97 -21.04
N LYS A 163 -5.56 0.91 -21.84
CA LYS A 163 -6.06 0.95 -23.24
C LYS A 163 -7.56 1.22 -23.35
N THR A 164 -8.31 0.98 -22.27
CA THR A 164 -9.76 1.20 -22.23
C THR A 164 -10.13 2.59 -21.73
N LEU A 165 -9.19 3.37 -21.22
CA LEU A 165 -9.45 4.68 -20.64
C LEU A 165 -9.41 5.80 -21.66
N MET A 166 -10.27 6.80 -21.48
CA MET A 166 -10.08 8.13 -22.03
C MET A 166 -9.09 8.88 -21.15
N ILE A 167 -7.90 9.12 -21.66
CA ILE A 167 -6.85 9.80 -20.90
C ILE A 167 -6.95 11.31 -21.14
N THR A 168 -7.03 12.07 -20.06
CA THR A 168 -7.11 13.53 -20.05
C THR A 168 -5.90 14.12 -19.32
N VAL A 169 -5.67 15.40 -19.56
CA VAL A 169 -4.65 16.16 -18.84
C VAL A 169 -5.24 16.61 -17.52
N ASP A 170 -4.76 16.05 -16.42
CA ASP A 170 -5.17 16.44 -15.08
C ASP A 170 -4.88 17.93 -14.79
N TRP A 171 -5.77 18.59 -14.08
CA TRP A 171 -5.62 19.96 -13.64
C TRP A 171 -4.52 20.17 -12.60
N GLY A 172 -4.18 19.12 -11.83
CA GLY A 172 -3.13 19.18 -10.82
C GLY A 172 -1.73 19.18 -11.41
N CYS A 173 -1.36 18.07 -12.02
CA CYS A 173 -0.02 17.82 -12.56
C CYS A 173 0.09 18.16 -14.05
N GLY A 174 -1.00 18.07 -14.79
CA GLY A 174 -1.03 18.24 -16.25
C GLY A 174 -0.56 19.61 -16.74
N ARG A 175 -0.78 20.68 -15.96
CA ARG A 175 -0.27 22.02 -16.30
C ARG A 175 1.25 22.12 -16.36
N HIS A 176 1.96 21.13 -15.83
CA HIS A 176 3.41 21.05 -15.79
C HIS A 176 4.01 20.17 -16.89
N PHE A 177 3.19 19.47 -17.69
CA PHE A 177 3.69 18.72 -18.83
C PHE A 177 4.22 19.66 -19.90
N ARG A 178 5.55 19.70 -20.06
CA ARG A 178 6.23 20.53 -21.06
C ARG A 178 6.95 19.67 -22.08
N ALA A 179 6.88 20.07 -23.33
CA ALA A 179 7.64 19.45 -24.41
C ALA A 179 9.14 19.62 -24.15
N VAL A 180 9.86 18.49 -24.04
CA VAL A 180 11.31 18.48 -23.76
C VAL A 180 12.13 18.11 -24.98
N ARG A 181 11.58 17.26 -25.86
CA ARG A 181 12.28 16.82 -27.10
C ARG A 181 11.30 16.24 -28.11
N TYR A 182 11.78 16.12 -29.34
CA TYR A 182 11.07 15.48 -30.43
C TYR A 182 11.85 14.26 -30.92
N VAL A 183 11.21 13.10 -30.87
CA VAL A 183 11.73 11.82 -31.38
C VAL A 183 10.69 11.30 -32.37
N LYS A 184 10.89 11.62 -33.67
CA LYS A 184 9.91 11.36 -34.73
C LYS A 184 9.34 9.93 -34.64
N PRO A 185 8.02 9.73 -34.61
CA PRO A 185 6.95 10.72 -34.78
C PRO A 185 6.37 11.26 -33.44
N TYR A 186 7.11 11.20 -32.36
CA TYR A 186 6.65 11.51 -31.01
C TYR A 186 7.13 12.88 -30.52
N VAL A 187 6.28 13.58 -29.82
CA VAL A 187 6.66 14.69 -28.92
C VAL A 187 6.77 14.12 -27.52
N ILE A 188 7.92 14.30 -26.90
CA ILE A 188 8.16 13.83 -25.53
C ILE A 188 7.87 14.99 -24.58
N TYR A 189 6.94 14.76 -23.67
CA TYR A 189 6.61 15.66 -22.59
C TYR A 189 7.17 15.13 -21.27
N ASN A 190 7.56 16.02 -20.39
CA ASN A 190 8.02 15.70 -19.05
C ASN A 190 7.29 16.59 -18.05
N THR A 191 6.96 16.04 -16.87
CA THR A 191 6.53 16.85 -15.74
C THR A 191 7.75 17.47 -15.10
N HIS A 192 7.86 18.79 -15.14
CA HIS A 192 8.90 19.49 -14.39
C HIS A 192 8.52 19.64 -12.92
N PRO A 193 9.38 19.26 -11.97
CA PRO A 193 9.07 19.30 -10.55
C PRO A 193 9.22 20.71 -9.93
N ASP A 194 9.01 21.75 -10.69
CA ASP A 194 9.00 23.09 -10.13
C ASP A 194 7.68 23.35 -9.40
N GLU A 195 7.74 23.35 -8.07
CA GLU A 195 6.72 23.80 -7.13
C GLU A 195 5.63 22.77 -6.75
N GLY A 196 5.93 21.89 -5.81
CA GLY A 196 4.95 21.22 -4.95
C GLY A 196 4.30 19.98 -5.56
N SER A 197 4.02 19.01 -4.80
CA SER A 197 3.22 17.78 -4.92
C SER A 197 3.22 16.92 -6.21
N CYS A 198 3.68 17.38 -7.36
CA CYS A 198 3.80 16.60 -8.60
C CYS A 198 5.23 16.14 -8.89
N ALA A 199 5.92 15.67 -7.87
CA ALA A 199 7.34 15.29 -7.88
C ALA A 199 7.67 13.99 -8.65
N ILE A 200 6.86 13.60 -9.63
CA ILE A 200 7.14 12.40 -10.41
C ILE A 200 7.75 12.80 -11.74
N TYR A 201 9.07 12.68 -11.83
CA TYR A 201 9.82 12.76 -13.06
C TYR A 201 9.42 11.62 -13.99
N ARG A 202 8.49 11.89 -14.92
CA ARG A 202 8.14 10.86 -15.89
C ARG A 202 7.92 11.48 -17.27
N GLU A 203 8.58 10.87 -18.24
CA GLU A 203 8.39 11.22 -19.64
C GLU A 203 7.19 10.45 -20.21
N VAL A 204 6.37 11.13 -20.99
CA VAL A 204 5.35 10.52 -21.83
C VAL A 204 5.54 10.90 -23.27
N ALA A 205 5.44 9.95 -24.18
CA ALA A 205 5.54 10.15 -25.62
C ALA A 205 4.15 10.32 -26.23
N VAL A 206 3.90 11.45 -26.87
CA VAL A 206 2.62 11.75 -27.54
C VAL A 206 2.77 11.53 -29.03
N LEU A 207 1.97 10.60 -29.57
CA LEU A 207 1.87 10.30 -31.00
C LEU A 207 0.76 11.15 -31.64
N GLY A 208 1.07 11.79 -32.76
CA GLY A 208 0.08 12.55 -33.53
C GLY A 208 -0.21 13.93 -32.97
N GLY A 209 0.59 14.42 -32.03
CA GLY A 209 0.60 15.81 -31.61
C GLY A 209 1.14 16.73 -32.71
N ALA A 210 0.70 17.97 -32.74
CA ALA A 210 1.34 18.99 -33.56
C ALA A 210 2.80 19.18 -33.14
N MET A 211 3.65 19.56 -34.07
CA MET A 211 5.00 20.01 -33.69
C MET A 211 4.87 21.22 -32.77
N VAL A 212 5.46 21.11 -31.60
CA VAL A 212 5.47 22.14 -30.58
C VAL A 212 6.92 22.55 -30.31
N GLU A 213 7.12 23.75 -29.82
CA GLU A 213 8.43 24.21 -29.38
C GLU A 213 8.81 23.59 -28.03
N ARG A 214 10.11 23.52 -27.79
CA ARG A 214 10.59 23.06 -26.47
C ARG A 214 10.11 24.03 -25.37
N GLY A 215 9.49 23.45 -24.36
CA GLY A 215 8.92 24.21 -23.24
C GLY A 215 7.41 24.49 -23.37
N ASP A 216 6.81 24.23 -24.53
CA ASP A 216 5.37 24.35 -24.71
C ASP A 216 4.63 23.35 -23.81
N THR A 217 3.53 23.79 -23.25
CA THR A 217 2.66 22.93 -22.46
C THR A 217 1.83 22.02 -23.35
N ILE A 218 1.51 20.84 -22.85
CA ILE A 218 0.57 19.95 -23.52
C ILE A 218 -0.82 20.61 -23.62
N ASP A 219 -1.53 20.33 -24.70
CA ASP A 219 -2.91 20.79 -24.87
C ASP A 219 -3.79 20.15 -23.78
N ARG A 220 -4.40 20.99 -22.96
CA ARG A 220 -5.22 20.56 -21.81
C ARG A 220 -6.56 19.96 -22.21
N ASP A 221 -7.07 20.34 -23.37
CA ASP A 221 -8.35 19.85 -23.87
C ASP A 221 -8.20 18.60 -24.73
N ALA A 222 -6.94 18.20 -24.97
CA ALA A 222 -6.63 17.00 -25.73
C ALA A 222 -7.06 15.73 -24.98
N ILE A 223 -7.62 14.82 -25.75
CA ILE A 223 -7.93 13.46 -25.30
C ILE A 223 -6.91 12.53 -25.88
N PHE A 224 -6.43 11.62 -25.05
CA PHE A 224 -5.43 10.63 -25.44
C PHE A 224 -5.99 9.21 -25.25
N GLN A 225 -5.44 8.31 -26.02
CA GLN A 225 -5.58 6.87 -25.85
C GLN A 225 -4.20 6.27 -25.56
N TYR A 226 -4.11 5.43 -24.58
CA TYR A 226 -2.88 4.69 -24.27
C TYR A 226 -2.54 3.70 -25.38
N VAL A 227 -1.28 3.65 -25.76
CA VAL A 227 -0.76 2.76 -26.82
C VAL A 227 0.08 1.63 -26.24
N GLY A 228 0.87 1.91 -25.22
CA GLY A 228 1.80 0.95 -24.59
C GLY A 228 3.17 1.58 -24.34
N TRP A 229 4.12 0.74 -23.97
CA TRP A 229 5.52 1.11 -23.81
C TRP A 229 6.27 1.07 -25.13
N LYS A 230 7.19 2.01 -25.33
CA LYS A 230 8.14 1.98 -26.42
C LYS A 230 9.54 2.36 -25.98
N LYS A 231 10.51 1.69 -26.57
CA LYS A 231 11.92 2.02 -26.40
C LYS A 231 12.24 3.16 -27.37
N LEU A 232 12.50 4.34 -26.84
CA LEU A 232 12.84 5.55 -27.60
C LEU A 232 14.21 6.06 -27.17
N GLU A 233 14.81 6.92 -28.02
CA GLU A 233 16.05 7.55 -27.67
C GLU A 233 15.86 8.55 -26.53
N GLY A 234 16.55 8.32 -25.42
CA GLY A 234 16.54 9.14 -24.22
C GLY A 234 17.57 10.28 -24.26
N PRO A 235 17.65 11.07 -23.17
CA PRO A 235 18.73 12.05 -23.01
C PRO A 235 20.08 11.36 -23.10
N GLY A 236 21.00 11.94 -23.94
CA GLY A 236 22.32 11.35 -24.15
C GLY A 236 22.39 10.20 -25.15
N GLY A 237 21.33 9.92 -25.90
CA GLY A 237 21.31 8.90 -26.96
C GLY A 237 21.11 7.46 -26.50
N PHE A 238 20.86 7.24 -25.19
CA PHE A 238 20.57 5.90 -24.66
C PHE A 238 19.08 5.56 -24.79
N PRO A 239 18.77 4.29 -25.14
CA PRO A 239 17.37 3.87 -25.21
C PRO A 239 16.72 3.84 -23.82
N VAL A 240 15.54 4.42 -23.70
CA VAL A 240 14.71 4.42 -22.50
C VAL A 240 13.31 3.92 -22.84
N ASP A 241 12.69 3.20 -21.92
CA ASP A 241 11.30 2.77 -22.08
C ASP A 241 10.38 3.92 -21.64
N ILE A 242 9.49 4.33 -22.55
CA ILE A 242 8.59 5.48 -22.37
C ILE A 242 7.15 5.04 -22.67
N GLN A 243 6.22 5.47 -21.84
CA GLN A 243 4.79 5.29 -22.11
C GLN A 243 4.35 6.15 -23.29
N VAL A 244 3.59 5.55 -24.18
CA VAL A 244 3.09 6.20 -25.38
C VAL A 244 1.59 6.38 -25.30
N VAL A 245 1.13 7.60 -25.56
CA VAL A 245 -0.26 7.94 -25.77
C VAL A 245 -0.46 8.52 -27.16
N LYS A 246 -1.65 8.35 -27.73
CA LYS A 246 -2.02 8.89 -29.04
C LYS A 246 -3.13 9.91 -28.87
N VAL A 247 -2.99 11.07 -29.50
CA VAL A 247 -4.06 12.07 -29.56
C VAL A 247 -5.27 11.47 -30.28
N ARG A 248 -6.44 11.61 -29.65
CA ARG A 248 -7.74 11.32 -30.26
C ARG A 248 -8.38 12.64 -30.71
N LYS A 249 -8.76 12.70 -31.95
CA LYS A 249 -9.49 13.85 -32.54
C LYS A 249 -10.97 13.69 -32.35
#